data_a715ee12e09958496024a61c5667187e
#
_entry.id   a715ee12e09958496024a61c5667187e
#
_cell.length_a   1.000
_cell.length_b   1.000
_cell.length_c   1.000
_cell.angle_alpha   90.00
_cell.angle_beta   90.00
_cell.angle_gamma   90.00
#
_symmetry.space_group_name_H-M   'P 1'
#
loop_
_entity.id
_entity.type
_entity.pdbx_description
1 polymer ?
#
loop_
_entity_poly.entity_id
_entity_poly.type
_entity_poly.pdbx_seq_one_letter_code
_entity_poly.pdbx_strand_id
1 'polypeptide(L)'
;MFRIVGQIVLSLHLNLQFQIEKNLFQGKVILLLGARRVGKTTLSKRILSKHSSSKYINCELLQNKTVLETTNTEVLKKFLGEFKLIVLDEAQNIINIGQILKVLNDTFPEMQIIATGSSSFDIMNNAAEPLTGRSRIFILYPFSLEEVKQQNDWLTLNAKIGHMLRFGLYPEVFDKPDDYAIEELNNIASNYLYKDILQFERLKRSDLIINLLRALAFQVGNEVSFGELAKLLGENVHTVKRYIELLEKSYVIYRLKSYSKNLRNEIAHGQKIYFLDLGIRNSIIQNFNPLELRDDVGAIWENFCVIERIKFHFA
;
A
#
# COMPACT_ATOMS: atom_id res chain seq x y z
N MET A 1 -5.00 -26.98 -5.40
CA MET A 1 -4.31 -25.78 -5.93
C MET A 1 -4.52 -24.55 -5.02
N PHE A 2 -5.75 -24.16 -4.66
CA PHE A 2 -6.02 -23.03 -3.73
C PHE A 2 -5.40 -23.14 -2.33
N ARG A 3 -5.19 -24.34 -1.78
CA ARG A 3 -4.54 -24.55 -0.48
C ARG A 3 -3.04 -24.23 -0.47
N ILE A 4 -2.32 -24.49 -1.56
CA ILE A 4 -0.86 -24.26 -1.65
C ILE A 4 -0.57 -22.76 -1.78
N VAL A 5 -1.36 -22.02 -2.55
CA VAL A 5 -1.22 -20.55 -2.69
C VAL A 5 -1.49 -19.85 -1.37
N GLY A 6 -2.50 -20.30 -0.61
CA GLY A 6 -2.77 -19.79 0.73
C GLY A 6 -1.62 -20.05 1.71
N GLN A 7 -0.90 -21.18 1.59
CA GLN A 7 0.24 -21.49 2.46
C GLN A 7 1.49 -20.66 2.14
N ILE A 8 1.76 -20.37 0.86
CA ILE A 8 2.90 -19.51 0.46
C ILE A 8 2.67 -18.07 0.94
N VAL A 9 1.48 -17.51 0.69
CA VAL A 9 1.12 -16.17 1.20
C VAL A 9 1.11 -16.11 2.73
N LEU A 10 0.79 -17.23 3.40
CA LEU A 10 0.73 -17.34 4.86
C LEU A 10 2.12 -17.31 5.54
N SER A 11 3.20 -17.64 4.85
CA SER A 11 4.55 -17.66 5.43
C SER A 11 5.37 -16.40 5.14
N LEU A 12 4.95 -15.60 4.18
CA LEU A 12 5.51 -14.29 3.88
C LEU A 12 4.90 -13.22 4.83
N HIS A 13 5.51 -12.07 4.96
CA HIS A 13 5.16 -11.00 5.94
C HIS A 13 5.43 -11.34 7.42
N LEU A 14 6.33 -12.27 7.69
CA LEU A 14 6.66 -12.67 9.08
C LEU A 14 7.28 -11.53 9.89
N ASN A 15 8.14 -10.72 9.26
CA ASN A 15 8.80 -9.60 9.95
C ASN A 15 7.80 -8.54 10.40
N LEU A 16 6.92 -8.10 9.50
CA LEU A 16 5.90 -7.10 9.83
C LEU A 16 4.88 -7.64 10.85
N GLN A 17 4.50 -8.91 10.72
CA GLN A 17 3.64 -9.57 11.71
C GLN A 17 4.27 -9.53 13.10
N PHE A 18 5.53 -9.90 13.22
CA PHE A 18 6.25 -9.89 14.50
C PHE A 18 6.31 -8.48 15.10
N GLN A 19 6.58 -7.47 14.27
CA GLN A 19 6.58 -6.08 14.71
C GLN A 19 5.21 -5.62 15.19
N ILE A 20 4.13 -5.97 14.47
CA ILE A 20 2.76 -5.65 14.87
C ILE A 20 2.46 -6.34 16.21
N GLU A 21 2.72 -7.65 16.33
CA GLU A 21 2.46 -8.44 17.54
C GLU A 21 3.21 -7.88 18.76
N LYS A 22 4.46 -7.44 18.59
CA LYS A 22 5.25 -6.78 19.65
C LYS A 22 4.62 -5.46 20.13
N ASN A 23 3.82 -4.81 19.29
CA ASN A 23 3.21 -3.52 19.56
C ASN A 23 1.74 -3.60 19.94
N LEU A 24 1.17 -4.81 20.08
CA LEU A 24 -0.19 -5.00 20.59
C LEU A 24 -0.28 -4.61 22.07
N PHE A 25 -1.43 -4.13 22.48
CA PHE A 25 -1.77 -3.79 23.88
C PHE A 25 -0.86 -2.73 24.53
N GLN A 26 -0.30 -1.83 23.71
CA GLN A 26 0.52 -0.72 24.19
C GLN A 26 -0.24 0.62 24.24
N GLY A 27 -1.57 0.58 24.36
CA GLY A 27 -2.42 1.76 24.46
C GLY A 27 -2.51 2.59 23.18
N LYS A 28 -2.19 2.01 22.02
CA LYS A 28 -2.23 2.68 20.72
C LYS A 28 -3.00 1.85 19.69
N VAL A 29 -3.76 2.54 18.85
CA VAL A 29 -4.35 1.94 17.66
C VAL A 29 -3.24 1.57 16.68
N ILE A 30 -3.32 0.39 16.09
CA ILE A 30 -2.44 -0.01 14.99
C ILE A 30 -3.14 0.30 13.68
N LEU A 31 -2.49 1.09 12.82
CA LEU A 31 -2.93 1.36 11.46
C LEU A 31 -2.09 0.52 10.50
N LEU A 32 -2.69 -0.50 9.89
CA LEU A 32 -2.06 -1.34 8.88
C LEU A 32 -2.47 -0.85 7.49
N LEU A 33 -1.60 -0.07 6.87
CA LEU A 33 -1.84 0.60 5.60
C LEU A 33 -1.06 -0.08 4.47
N GLY A 34 -1.42 0.18 3.22
CA GLY A 34 -0.73 -0.34 2.05
C GLY A 34 -1.67 -0.49 0.85
N ALA A 35 -1.13 -0.65 -0.33
CA ALA A 35 -1.91 -0.81 -1.56
C ALA A 35 -2.97 -1.91 -1.44
N ARG A 36 -3.99 -1.90 -2.30
CA ARG A 36 -4.93 -3.02 -2.37
C ARG A 36 -4.22 -4.31 -2.78
N ARG A 37 -4.75 -5.46 -2.34
CA ARG A 37 -4.27 -6.81 -2.67
C ARG A 37 -2.84 -7.17 -2.21
N VAL A 38 -2.21 -6.34 -1.36
CA VAL A 38 -0.90 -6.69 -0.75
C VAL A 38 -1.01 -7.66 0.43
N GLY A 39 -2.22 -8.05 0.87
CA GLY A 39 -2.41 -9.05 1.91
C GLY A 39 -2.79 -8.52 3.30
N LYS A 40 -3.22 -7.26 3.45
CA LYS A 40 -3.61 -6.66 4.75
C LYS A 40 -4.64 -7.49 5.52
N THR A 41 -5.73 -7.87 4.84
CA THR A 41 -6.79 -8.71 5.43
C THR A 41 -6.25 -10.08 5.85
N THR A 42 -5.37 -10.69 5.05
CA THR A 42 -4.75 -11.98 5.37
C THR A 42 -3.86 -11.87 6.60
N LEU A 43 -3.02 -10.85 6.67
CA LEU A 43 -2.14 -10.59 7.79
C LEU A 43 -2.94 -10.31 9.09
N SER A 44 -3.96 -9.45 9.02
CA SER A 44 -4.79 -9.13 10.19
C SER A 44 -5.57 -10.34 10.70
N LYS A 45 -6.14 -11.18 9.82
CA LYS A 45 -6.80 -12.44 10.20
C LYS A 45 -5.82 -13.43 10.83
N ARG A 46 -4.58 -13.49 10.35
CA ARG A 46 -3.54 -14.33 10.92
C ARG A 46 -3.13 -13.87 12.33
N ILE A 47 -3.06 -12.56 12.56
CA ILE A 47 -2.84 -12.02 13.90
C ILE A 47 -4.03 -12.40 14.81
N LEU A 48 -5.27 -12.19 14.34
CA LEU A 48 -6.48 -12.56 15.09
C LEU A 48 -6.50 -14.03 15.48
N SER A 49 -6.09 -14.94 14.61
CA SER A 49 -6.13 -16.39 14.88
C SER A 49 -5.27 -16.85 16.06
N LYS A 50 -4.31 -16.02 16.48
CA LYS A 50 -3.47 -16.26 17.66
C LYS A 50 -4.10 -15.77 18.98
N HIS A 51 -5.23 -15.05 18.91
CA HIS A 51 -5.90 -14.44 20.07
C HIS A 51 -7.32 -14.97 20.20
N SER A 52 -7.60 -15.70 21.28
CA SER A 52 -8.92 -16.30 21.54
C SER A 52 -10.03 -15.27 21.74
N SER A 53 -9.71 -14.11 22.34
CA SER A 53 -10.66 -13.00 22.54
C SER A 53 -10.47 -11.95 21.46
N SER A 54 -10.87 -12.29 20.21
CA SER A 54 -10.69 -11.42 19.06
C SER A 54 -11.93 -11.36 18.17
N LYS A 55 -12.11 -10.22 17.45
CA LYS A 55 -13.23 -9.98 16.55
C LYS A 55 -12.76 -9.33 15.26
N TYR A 56 -13.24 -9.84 14.12
CA TYR A 56 -13.04 -9.25 12.80
C TYR A 56 -14.30 -8.53 12.34
N ILE A 57 -14.16 -7.29 11.88
CA ILE A 57 -15.26 -6.46 11.39
C ILE A 57 -14.87 -5.92 10.01
N ASN A 58 -15.61 -6.32 8.99
CA ASN A 58 -15.48 -5.75 7.64
C ASN A 58 -16.28 -4.44 7.57
N CYS A 59 -15.58 -3.32 7.38
CA CYS A 59 -16.16 -1.98 7.32
C CYS A 59 -16.79 -1.64 5.94
N GLU A 60 -16.69 -2.50 4.94
CA GLU A 60 -17.43 -2.35 3.68
C GLU A 60 -18.91 -2.74 3.85
N LEU A 61 -19.23 -3.60 4.80
CA LEU A 61 -20.60 -4.04 5.04
C LEU A 61 -21.42 -2.91 5.63
N LEU A 62 -22.53 -2.54 4.97
CA LEU A 62 -23.39 -1.41 5.35
C LEU A 62 -23.85 -1.49 6.80
N GLN A 63 -24.23 -2.68 7.28
CA GLN A 63 -24.64 -2.91 8.66
C GLN A 63 -23.55 -2.56 9.69
N ASN A 64 -22.29 -2.89 9.40
CA ASN A 64 -21.17 -2.56 10.27
C ASN A 64 -20.83 -1.07 10.22
N LYS A 65 -20.85 -0.51 9.01
CA LYS A 65 -20.63 0.90 8.75
C LYS A 65 -21.61 1.77 9.53
N THR A 66 -22.91 1.53 9.41
CA THR A 66 -23.95 2.29 10.09
C THR A 66 -23.78 2.32 11.59
N VAL A 67 -23.38 1.20 12.20
CA VAL A 67 -23.16 1.14 13.65
C VAL A 67 -21.86 1.81 14.07
N LEU A 68 -20.80 1.71 13.26
CA LEU A 68 -19.50 2.32 13.58
C LEU A 68 -19.48 3.84 13.38
N GLU A 69 -20.36 4.40 12.54
CA GLU A 69 -20.45 5.85 12.28
C GLU A 69 -21.14 6.61 13.43
N THR A 70 -20.88 6.21 14.68
CA THR A 70 -21.38 6.90 15.87
C THR A 70 -20.25 7.16 16.85
N THR A 71 -20.39 8.21 17.65
CA THR A 71 -19.53 8.48 18.81
C THR A 71 -20.18 8.06 20.13
N ASN A 72 -21.37 7.44 20.10
CA ASN A 72 -22.02 6.92 21.29
C ASN A 72 -21.30 5.66 21.79
N THR A 73 -20.58 5.79 22.89
CA THR A 73 -19.73 4.75 23.46
C THR A 73 -20.50 3.51 23.93
N GLU A 74 -21.75 3.64 24.35
CA GLU A 74 -22.59 2.50 24.74
C GLU A 74 -22.97 1.64 23.53
N VAL A 75 -23.34 2.30 22.42
CA VAL A 75 -23.64 1.61 21.15
C VAL A 75 -22.40 0.90 20.63
N LEU A 76 -21.26 1.59 20.63
CA LEU A 76 -19.98 1.01 20.24
C LEU A 76 -19.59 -0.18 21.11
N LYS A 77 -19.69 -0.06 22.44
CA LYS A 77 -19.41 -1.14 23.37
C LYS A 77 -20.29 -2.36 23.12
N LYS A 78 -21.58 -2.16 22.96
CA LYS A 78 -22.53 -3.25 22.67
C LYS A 78 -22.22 -3.94 21.34
N PHE A 79 -21.84 -3.19 20.32
CA PHE A 79 -21.50 -3.72 19.01
C PHE A 79 -20.14 -4.45 19.02
N LEU A 80 -19.13 -3.86 19.63
CA LEU A 80 -17.79 -4.43 19.69
C LEU A 80 -17.73 -5.65 20.60
N GLY A 81 -18.51 -5.66 21.69
CA GLY A 81 -18.53 -6.75 22.66
C GLY A 81 -17.34 -6.68 23.62
N GLU A 82 -17.08 -7.79 24.30
CA GLU A 82 -16.01 -7.92 25.30
C GLU A 82 -14.70 -8.50 24.71
N PHE A 83 -14.44 -8.24 23.45
CA PHE A 83 -13.24 -8.72 22.77
C PHE A 83 -12.03 -7.83 23.09
N LYS A 84 -10.88 -8.47 23.34
CA LYS A 84 -9.63 -7.76 23.64
C LYS A 84 -8.92 -7.25 22.39
N LEU A 85 -9.04 -7.95 21.26
CA LEU A 85 -8.43 -7.56 19.98
C LEU A 85 -9.50 -7.44 18.90
N ILE A 86 -9.58 -6.28 18.27
CA ILE A 86 -10.54 -6.02 17.19
C ILE A 86 -9.80 -5.57 15.94
N VAL A 87 -10.15 -6.17 14.83
CA VAL A 87 -9.73 -5.71 13.49
C VAL A 87 -10.90 -5.01 12.81
N LEU A 88 -10.70 -3.76 12.42
CA LEU A 88 -11.55 -2.97 11.53
C LEU A 88 -10.93 -3.01 10.14
N ASP A 89 -11.43 -3.90 9.29
CA ASP A 89 -10.87 -4.09 7.94
C ASP A 89 -11.52 -3.13 6.95
N GLU A 90 -10.73 -2.52 6.05
CA GLU A 90 -11.14 -1.48 5.11
C GLU A 90 -11.79 -0.27 5.82
N ALA A 91 -11.16 0.18 6.90
CA ALA A 91 -11.68 1.20 7.81
C ALA A 91 -11.91 2.57 7.15
N GLN A 92 -11.27 2.87 6.01
CA GLN A 92 -11.52 4.09 5.24
C GLN A 92 -12.97 4.22 4.74
N ASN A 93 -13.74 3.13 4.75
CA ASN A 93 -15.16 3.19 4.37
C ASN A 93 -16.04 3.86 5.46
N ILE A 94 -15.52 4.05 6.66
CA ILE A 94 -16.23 4.68 7.78
C ILE A 94 -16.01 6.19 7.74
N ILE A 95 -17.10 6.96 7.78
CA ILE A 95 -17.02 8.43 7.85
C ILE A 95 -16.39 8.83 9.19
N ASN A 96 -15.46 9.77 9.16
CA ASN A 96 -14.76 10.27 10.35
C ASN A 96 -14.06 9.17 11.17
N ILE A 97 -13.53 8.14 10.52
CA ILE A 97 -12.88 6.98 11.18
C ILE A 97 -11.83 7.42 12.20
N GLY A 98 -11.07 8.49 11.97
CA GLY A 98 -10.08 8.99 12.90
C GLY A 98 -10.66 9.40 14.25
N GLN A 99 -11.79 10.09 14.23
CA GLN A 99 -12.50 10.48 15.45
C GLN A 99 -13.05 9.25 16.20
N ILE A 100 -13.56 8.29 15.45
CA ILE A 100 -14.10 7.04 16.03
C ILE A 100 -12.97 6.23 16.66
N LEU A 101 -11.84 6.06 15.98
CA LEU A 101 -10.67 5.37 16.53
C LEU A 101 -10.13 6.06 17.77
N LYS A 102 -10.15 7.41 17.83
CA LYS A 102 -9.79 8.17 19.02
C LYS A 102 -10.74 7.86 20.16
N VAL A 103 -12.05 7.95 19.93
CA VAL A 103 -13.07 7.64 20.96
C VAL A 103 -12.89 6.22 21.49
N LEU A 104 -12.69 5.24 20.60
CA LEU A 104 -12.47 3.85 20.99
C LEU A 104 -11.20 3.68 21.81
N ASN A 105 -10.09 4.28 21.41
CA ASN A 105 -8.82 4.18 22.14
C ASN A 105 -8.85 4.84 23.52
N ASP A 106 -9.51 6.01 23.61
CA ASP A 106 -9.58 6.78 24.87
C ASP A 106 -10.60 6.18 25.83
N THR A 107 -11.68 5.54 25.32
CA THR A 107 -12.77 4.98 26.15
C THR A 107 -12.52 3.53 26.56
N PHE A 108 -11.86 2.73 25.72
CA PHE A 108 -11.65 1.29 25.93
C PHE A 108 -10.14 0.94 25.90
N PRO A 109 -9.36 1.40 26.89
CA PRO A 109 -7.89 1.24 26.89
C PRO A 109 -7.43 -0.23 26.93
N GLU A 110 -8.27 -1.14 27.41
CA GLU A 110 -8.00 -2.61 27.42
C GLU A 110 -8.11 -3.24 26.02
N MET A 111 -8.79 -2.54 25.10
CA MET A 111 -9.11 -3.06 23.78
C MET A 111 -8.03 -2.63 22.80
N GLN A 112 -7.36 -3.60 22.17
CA GLN A 112 -6.47 -3.34 21.08
C GLN A 112 -7.25 -3.26 19.77
N ILE A 113 -7.04 -2.20 19.02
CA ILE A 113 -7.63 -2.02 17.68
C ILE A 113 -6.54 -2.07 16.62
N ILE A 114 -6.79 -2.85 15.58
CA ILE A 114 -6.05 -2.81 14.33
C ILE A 114 -7.02 -2.31 13.25
N ALA A 115 -6.75 -1.18 12.63
CA ALA A 115 -7.51 -0.67 11.52
C ALA A 115 -6.71 -0.83 10.23
N THR A 116 -7.29 -1.49 9.21
CA THR A 116 -6.64 -1.61 7.90
C THR A 116 -7.19 -0.60 6.92
N GLY A 117 -6.36 -0.20 5.93
CA GLY A 117 -6.80 0.68 4.86
C GLY A 117 -5.91 0.62 3.63
N SER A 118 -6.55 0.80 2.45
CA SER A 118 -5.86 0.72 1.15
C SER A 118 -5.13 2.01 0.77
N SER A 119 -5.35 3.12 1.48
CA SER A 119 -4.61 4.35 1.27
C SER A 119 -4.33 5.06 2.59
N SER A 120 -3.24 5.79 2.60
CA SER A 120 -2.92 6.67 3.72
C SER A 120 -3.81 7.93 3.73
N PHE A 121 -4.43 8.26 2.59
CA PHE A 121 -5.09 9.55 2.40
C PHE A 121 -6.33 9.72 3.29
N ASP A 122 -7.27 8.76 3.27
CA ASP A 122 -8.51 8.89 4.03
C ASP A 122 -8.31 8.68 5.53
N ILE A 123 -7.54 7.66 5.89
CA ILE A 123 -7.27 7.39 7.30
C ILE A 123 -6.34 8.46 7.88
N MET A 124 -5.33 8.92 7.16
CA MET A 124 -4.39 9.92 7.69
C MET A 124 -4.92 11.34 7.64
N ASN A 125 -5.63 11.77 6.59
CA ASN A 125 -6.20 13.13 6.56
C ASN A 125 -7.34 13.30 7.57
N ASN A 126 -8.17 12.26 7.74
CA ASN A 126 -9.28 12.30 8.70
C ASN A 126 -8.88 11.82 10.10
N ALA A 127 -7.72 11.18 10.25
CA ALA A 127 -7.24 10.59 11.49
C ALA A 127 -5.92 11.19 12.01
N ALA A 128 -5.17 11.94 11.19
CA ALA A 128 -3.86 12.45 11.60
C ALA A 128 -3.96 13.32 12.85
N GLU A 129 -4.85 14.29 12.86
CA GLU A 129 -5.04 15.17 14.00
C GLU A 129 -5.69 14.46 15.21
N PRO A 130 -6.80 13.72 15.07
CA PRO A 130 -7.40 12.98 16.18
C PRO A 130 -6.51 11.88 16.77
N LEU A 131 -5.68 11.22 15.96
CA LEU A 131 -4.83 10.09 16.37
C LEU A 131 -3.38 10.45 16.67
N THR A 132 -3.03 11.73 16.71
CA THR A 132 -1.68 12.18 17.09
C THR A 132 -1.30 11.60 18.47
N GLY A 133 -0.19 10.86 18.51
CA GLY A 133 0.29 10.17 19.73
C GLY A 133 -0.48 8.89 20.10
N ARG A 134 -1.63 8.60 19.49
CA ARG A 134 -2.55 7.48 19.78
C ARG A 134 -2.46 6.33 18.79
N SER A 135 -1.66 6.44 17.75
CA SER A 135 -1.53 5.39 16.73
C SER A 135 -0.09 5.00 16.47
N ARG A 136 0.08 3.79 15.94
CA ARG A 136 1.29 3.31 15.27
C ARG A 136 0.92 2.88 13.86
N ILE A 137 1.70 3.33 12.88
CA ILE A 137 1.48 3.05 11.48
C ILE A 137 2.45 1.97 11.04
N PHE A 138 1.93 0.95 10.39
CA PHE A 138 2.67 -0.09 9.69
C PHE A 138 2.24 -0.09 8.23
N ILE A 139 3.21 -0.12 7.33
CA ILE A 139 2.94 -0.13 5.89
C ILE A 139 3.25 -1.53 5.36
N LEU A 140 2.24 -2.16 4.79
CA LEU A 140 2.39 -3.43 4.11
C LEU A 140 2.61 -3.19 2.61
N TYR A 141 3.79 -3.52 2.15
CA TYR A 141 4.18 -3.50 0.73
C TYR A 141 3.88 -4.86 0.07
N PRO A 142 3.89 -4.96 -1.27
CA PRO A 142 4.09 -6.24 -1.96
C PRO A 142 5.32 -6.95 -1.40
N PHE A 143 5.43 -8.27 -1.56
CA PHE A 143 6.53 -9.04 -1.00
C PHE A 143 7.89 -8.37 -1.22
N SER A 144 8.78 -8.51 -0.24
CA SER A 144 10.17 -8.10 -0.37
C SER A 144 11.04 -9.29 -0.82
N LEU A 145 12.19 -8.99 -1.41
CA LEU A 145 13.19 -10.01 -1.74
C LEU A 145 13.63 -10.81 -0.52
N GLU A 146 13.72 -10.15 0.65
CA GLU A 146 14.09 -10.81 1.91
C GLU A 146 13.02 -11.82 2.34
N GLU A 147 11.74 -11.51 2.18
CA GLU A 147 10.64 -12.43 2.47
C GLU A 147 10.67 -13.63 1.51
N VAL A 148 10.89 -13.38 0.21
CA VAL A 148 11.01 -14.45 -0.79
C VAL A 148 12.20 -15.33 -0.53
N LYS A 149 13.34 -14.78 -0.11
CA LYS A 149 14.56 -15.50 0.25
C LYS A 149 14.36 -16.47 1.41
N GLN A 150 13.50 -16.16 2.37
CA GLN A 150 13.22 -17.07 3.50
C GLN A 150 12.65 -18.42 3.07
N GLN A 151 12.09 -18.51 1.86
CA GLN A 151 11.45 -19.73 1.35
C GLN A 151 12.15 -20.35 0.15
N ASN A 152 13.20 -19.73 -0.36
CA ASN A 152 13.91 -20.17 -1.54
C ASN A 152 15.42 -20.24 -1.26
N ASP A 153 16.08 -21.25 -1.79
CA ASP A 153 17.53 -21.27 -1.84
C ASP A 153 18.05 -20.21 -2.84
N TRP A 154 19.35 -19.95 -2.81
CA TRP A 154 19.99 -18.94 -3.64
C TRP A 154 19.82 -19.18 -5.15
N LEU A 155 19.89 -20.43 -5.60
CA LEU A 155 19.77 -20.77 -7.02
C LEU A 155 18.35 -20.51 -7.52
N THR A 156 17.36 -20.96 -6.77
CA THR A 156 15.92 -20.71 -7.04
C THR A 156 15.60 -19.22 -7.02
N LEU A 157 16.12 -18.48 -6.04
CA LEU A 157 15.92 -17.04 -5.93
C LEU A 157 16.48 -16.30 -7.16
N ASN A 158 17.72 -16.64 -7.54
CA ASN A 158 18.37 -16.01 -8.69
C ASN A 158 17.63 -16.30 -10.00
N ALA A 159 17.14 -17.52 -10.18
CA ALA A 159 16.32 -17.87 -11.35
C ALA A 159 14.99 -17.07 -11.42
N LYS A 160 14.43 -16.66 -10.28
CA LYS A 160 13.18 -15.89 -10.18
C LYS A 160 13.36 -14.38 -10.37
N ILE A 161 14.59 -13.85 -10.33
CA ILE A 161 14.82 -12.38 -10.43
C ILE A 161 14.24 -11.82 -11.73
N GLY A 162 14.48 -12.47 -12.87
CA GLY A 162 13.91 -12.03 -14.15
C GLY A 162 12.39 -11.96 -14.14
N HIS A 163 11.72 -12.91 -13.49
CA HIS A 163 10.26 -12.90 -13.30
C HIS A 163 9.83 -11.74 -12.39
N MET A 164 10.53 -11.50 -11.28
CA MET A 164 10.22 -10.40 -10.36
C MET A 164 10.36 -9.02 -11.03
N LEU A 165 11.34 -8.83 -11.90
CA LEU A 165 11.54 -7.59 -12.65
C LEU A 165 10.44 -7.37 -13.70
N ARG A 166 9.86 -8.45 -14.24
CA ARG A 166 8.79 -8.39 -15.24
C ARG A 166 7.41 -8.25 -14.60
N PHE A 167 7.12 -9.04 -13.57
CA PHE A 167 5.77 -9.18 -13.00
C PHE A 167 5.63 -8.65 -11.57
N GLY A 168 6.72 -8.15 -10.97
CA GLY A 168 6.68 -7.62 -9.61
C GLY A 168 6.53 -8.68 -8.53
N LEU A 169 6.08 -8.23 -7.37
CA LEU A 169 6.03 -9.03 -6.14
C LEU A 169 4.64 -8.97 -5.44
N TYR A 170 3.58 -8.63 -6.17
CA TYR A 170 2.23 -8.75 -5.62
C TYR A 170 1.90 -10.20 -5.25
N PRO A 171 1.30 -10.46 -4.07
CA PRO A 171 1.00 -11.83 -3.61
C PRO A 171 0.20 -12.69 -4.60
N GLU A 172 -0.73 -12.07 -5.33
CA GLU A 172 -1.58 -12.76 -6.29
C GLU A 172 -0.86 -13.15 -7.59
N VAL A 173 0.26 -12.47 -7.88
CA VAL A 173 1.02 -12.61 -9.12
C VAL A 173 2.29 -13.42 -8.91
N PHE A 174 2.86 -13.33 -7.70
CA PHE A 174 4.12 -13.97 -7.39
C PHE A 174 4.07 -15.48 -7.63
N ASP A 175 5.06 -15.98 -8.38
CA ASP A 175 5.22 -17.40 -8.71
C ASP A 175 4.06 -18.00 -9.54
N LYS A 176 3.42 -17.16 -10.37
CA LYS A 176 2.34 -17.55 -11.29
C LYS A 176 2.84 -17.62 -12.72
N PRO A 177 2.16 -18.40 -13.60
CA PRO A 177 2.43 -18.37 -15.04
C PRO A 177 2.27 -16.96 -15.62
N ASP A 178 3.07 -16.66 -16.65
CA ASP A 178 3.14 -15.33 -17.29
C ASP A 178 1.77 -14.79 -17.70
N ASP A 179 0.95 -15.59 -18.38
CA ASP A 179 -0.38 -15.17 -18.86
C ASP A 179 -1.31 -14.78 -17.70
N TYR A 180 -1.32 -15.59 -16.64
CA TYR A 180 -2.09 -15.28 -15.43
C TYR A 180 -1.58 -14.01 -14.73
N ALA A 181 -0.26 -13.86 -14.65
CA ALA A 181 0.36 -12.70 -14.04
C ALA A 181 0.01 -11.41 -14.79
N ILE A 182 0.04 -11.42 -16.12
CA ILE A 182 -0.36 -10.29 -16.96
C ILE A 182 -1.82 -9.92 -16.74
N GLU A 183 -2.72 -10.90 -16.76
CA GLU A 183 -4.16 -10.67 -16.54
C GLU A 183 -4.41 -10.02 -15.18
N GLU A 184 -3.85 -10.59 -14.09
CA GLU A 184 -4.05 -10.05 -12.74
C GLU A 184 -3.41 -8.68 -12.54
N LEU A 185 -2.24 -8.42 -13.10
CA LEU A 185 -1.62 -7.09 -13.04
C LEU A 185 -2.44 -6.04 -13.77
N ASN A 186 -3.01 -6.38 -14.93
CA ASN A 186 -3.92 -5.50 -15.65
C ASN A 186 -5.20 -5.24 -14.86
N ASN A 187 -5.74 -6.27 -14.19
CA ASN A 187 -6.88 -6.13 -13.28
C ASN A 187 -6.55 -5.23 -12.07
N ILE A 188 -5.37 -5.40 -11.46
CA ILE A 188 -4.93 -4.55 -10.34
C ILE A 188 -4.77 -3.10 -10.82
N ALA A 189 -4.08 -2.88 -11.94
CA ALA A 189 -3.85 -1.54 -12.46
C ALA A 189 -5.15 -0.83 -12.87
N SER A 190 -6.04 -1.51 -13.60
CA SER A 190 -7.26 -0.89 -14.14
C SER A 190 -8.39 -0.76 -13.12
N ASN A 191 -8.67 -1.81 -12.34
CA ASN A 191 -9.85 -1.86 -11.49
C ASN A 191 -9.65 -1.27 -10.09
N TYR A 192 -8.43 -1.35 -9.56
CA TYR A 192 -8.16 -0.92 -8.18
C TYR A 192 -7.42 0.40 -8.13
N LEU A 193 -6.28 0.48 -8.84
CA LEU A 193 -5.43 1.65 -8.79
C LEU A 193 -6.15 2.90 -9.30
N TYR A 194 -6.81 2.82 -10.45
CA TYR A 194 -7.57 3.96 -10.98
C TYR A 194 -8.79 4.30 -10.14
N LYS A 195 -9.55 3.31 -9.67
CA LYS A 195 -10.74 3.54 -8.85
C LYS A 195 -10.39 4.21 -7.53
N ASP A 196 -9.36 3.72 -6.84
CA ASP A 196 -8.97 4.29 -5.55
C ASP A 196 -8.55 5.75 -5.71
N ILE A 197 -7.70 6.03 -6.70
CA ILE A 197 -7.23 7.40 -6.94
C ILE A 197 -8.40 8.33 -7.33
N LEU A 198 -9.34 7.85 -8.15
CA LEU A 198 -10.49 8.65 -8.59
C LEU A 198 -11.50 8.92 -7.47
N GLN A 199 -11.67 7.99 -6.53
CA GLN A 199 -12.56 8.15 -5.38
C GLN A 199 -12.10 9.25 -4.42
N PHE A 200 -10.76 9.45 -4.27
CA PHE A 200 -10.19 10.36 -3.27
C PHE A 200 -10.60 11.82 -3.41
N GLU A 201 -10.83 12.31 -4.60
CA GLU A 201 -11.12 13.73 -4.79
C GLU A 201 -12.30 14.01 -5.71
N ARG A 202 -13.18 13.03 -5.97
CA ARG A 202 -14.22 13.17 -7.01
C ARG A 202 -13.62 13.70 -8.33
N LEU A 203 -12.42 13.18 -8.66
CA LEU A 203 -11.64 13.63 -9.81
C LEU A 203 -12.45 13.40 -11.09
N LYS A 204 -12.76 14.48 -11.79
CA LYS A 204 -13.53 14.43 -13.04
C LYS A 204 -12.71 13.96 -14.25
N ARG A 205 -11.37 13.81 -14.11
CA ARG A 205 -10.45 13.58 -15.22
C ARG A 205 -9.57 12.34 -14.98
N SER A 206 -10.18 11.18 -15.20
CA SER A 206 -9.48 9.89 -15.13
C SER A 206 -8.37 9.75 -16.18
N ASP A 207 -8.55 10.33 -17.35
CA ASP A 207 -7.60 10.36 -18.44
C ASP A 207 -6.26 10.99 -18.06
N LEU A 208 -6.30 12.06 -17.29
CA LEU A 208 -5.11 12.75 -16.81
C LEU A 208 -4.23 11.89 -15.91
N ILE A 209 -4.85 11.13 -14.98
CA ILE A 209 -4.11 10.23 -14.08
C ILE A 209 -3.45 9.10 -14.87
N ILE A 210 -4.18 8.52 -15.82
CA ILE A 210 -3.66 7.45 -16.68
C ILE A 210 -2.45 7.95 -17.47
N ASN A 211 -2.56 9.13 -18.07
CA ASN A 211 -1.49 9.72 -18.86
C ASN A 211 -0.29 10.12 -17.98
N LEU A 212 -0.53 10.65 -16.78
CA LEU A 212 0.53 10.93 -15.80
C LEU A 212 1.26 9.65 -15.39
N LEU A 213 0.54 8.59 -15.06
CA LEU A 213 1.13 7.29 -14.70
C LEU A 213 1.97 6.72 -15.83
N ARG A 214 1.49 6.81 -17.09
CA ARG A 214 2.26 6.38 -18.27
C ARG A 214 3.54 7.21 -18.43
N ALA A 215 3.44 8.54 -18.33
CA ALA A 215 4.60 9.42 -18.41
C ALA A 215 5.65 9.10 -17.35
N LEU A 216 5.22 8.87 -16.11
CA LEU A 216 6.10 8.46 -15.00
C LEU A 216 6.71 7.07 -15.22
N ALA A 217 5.94 6.11 -15.76
CA ALA A 217 6.40 4.76 -16.01
C ALA A 217 7.49 4.70 -17.11
N PHE A 218 7.42 5.58 -18.10
CA PHE A 218 8.48 5.72 -19.12
C PHE A 218 9.71 6.46 -18.59
N GLN A 219 9.58 7.28 -17.54
CA GLN A 219 10.67 8.07 -16.95
C GLN A 219 11.27 7.43 -15.70
N VAL A 220 10.93 6.17 -15.38
CA VAL A 220 11.44 5.50 -14.17
C VAL A 220 12.96 5.51 -14.16
N GLY A 221 13.55 5.81 -12.99
CA GLY A 221 15.01 5.95 -12.84
C GLY A 221 15.60 7.32 -13.29
N ASN A 222 14.84 8.15 -14.00
CA ASN A 222 15.26 9.48 -14.43
C ASN A 222 14.74 10.59 -13.48
N GLU A 223 15.37 11.73 -13.51
CA GLU A 223 14.84 12.92 -12.84
C GLU A 223 13.57 13.41 -13.53
N VAL A 224 12.56 13.71 -12.73
CA VAL A 224 11.23 14.13 -13.19
C VAL A 224 11.07 15.63 -12.97
N SER A 225 10.84 16.36 -14.06
CA SER A 225 10.47 17.77 -14.04
C SER A 225 8.95 17.93 -14.03
N PHE A 226 8.39 18.48 -12.97
CA PHE A 226 6.95 18.73 -12.89
C PHE A 226 6.46 19.76 -13.93
N GLY A 227 7.35 20.69 -14.33
CA GLY A 227 7.07 21.64 -15.40
C GLY A 227 6.93 20.99 -16.76
N GLU A 228 7.81 20.04 -17.08
CA GLU A 228 7.75 19.26 -18.32
C GLU A 228 6.53 18.33 -18.34
N LEU A 229 6.24 17.65 -17.25
CA LEU A 229 5.02 16.84 -17.13
C LEU A 229 3.76 17.68 -17.31
N ALA A 230 3.72 18.88 -16.73
CA ALA A 230 2.58 19.79 -16.88
C ALA A 230 2.37 20.20 -18.35
N LYS A 231 3.43 20.53 -19.08
CA LYS A 231 3.37 20.82 -20.51
C LYS A 231 2.90 19.60 -21.32
N LEU A 232 3.46 18.42 -21.04
CA LEU A 232 3.11 17.18 -21.72
C LEU A 232 1.61 16.84 -21.56
N LEU A 233 1.08 17.07 -20.36
CA LEU A 233 -0.29 16.73 -20.00
C LEU A 233 -1.32 17.85 -20.27
N GLY A 234 -0.87 19.02 -20.72
CA GLY A 234 -1.74 20.18 -20.93
C GLY A 234 -2.35 20.72 -19.64
N GLU A 235 -1.61 20.64 -18.52
CA GLU A 235 -2.06 20.99 -17.18
C GLU A 235 -1.16 22.00 -16.48
N ASN A 236 -1.60 22.52 -15.34
CA ASN A 236 -0.74 23.36 -14.53
C ASN A 236 0.12 22.47 -13.56
N VAL A 237 1.24 23.04 -13.14
CA VAL A 237 2.21 22.36 -12.28
C VAL A 237 1.61 21.96 -10.92
N HIS A 238 0.67 22.74 -10.38
CA HIS A 238 0.02 22.45 -9.11
C HIS A 238 -0.86 21.19 -9.20
N THR A 239 -1.60 21.03 -10.31
CA THR A 239 -2.39 19.83 -10.57
C THR A 239 -1.48 18.60 -10.65
N VAL A 240 -0.38 18.67 -11.39
CA VAL A 240 0.59 17.57 -11.51
C VAL A 240 1.17 17.18 -10.14
N LYS A 241 1.62 18.17 -9.35
CA LYS A 241 2.13 17.92 -7.99
C LYS A 241 1.10 17.23 -7.11
N ARG A 242 -0.14 17.69 -7.12
CA ARG A 242 -1.24 17.11 -6.35
C ARG A 242 -1.50 15.66 -6.76
N TYR A 243 -1.52 15.34 -8.05
CA TYR A 243 -1.71 13.98 -8.51
C TYR A 243 -0.54 13.06 -8.17
N ILE A 244 0.69 13.55 -8.23
CA ILE A 244 1.87 12.80 -7.79
C ILE A 244 1.79 12.52 -6.27
N GLU A 245 1.31 13.47 -5.46
CA GLU A 245 1.07 13.23 -4.03
C GLU A 245 -0.01 12.18 -3.78
N LEU A 246 -1.07 12.18 -4.58
CA LEU A 246 -2.12 11.15 -4.50
C LEU A 246 -1.56 9.76 -4.84
N LEU A 247 -0.77 9.66 -5.90
CA LEU A 247 -0.12 8.41 -6.30
C LEU A 247 0.81 7.86 -5.21
N GLU A 248 1.57 8.73 -4.55
CA GLU A 248 2.44 8.37 -3.44
C GLU A 248 1.63 7.90 -2.21
N LYS A 249 0.60 8.66 -1.83
CA LYS A 249 -0.30 8.32 -0.72
C LYS A 249 -1.15 7.06 -0.97
N SER A 250 -1.35 6.70 -2.24
CA SER A 250 -2.01 5.46 -2.65
C SER A 250 -1.06 4.27 -2.79
N TYR A 251 0.19 4.43 -2.39
CA TYR A 251 1.21 3.37 -2.46
C TYR A 251 1.44 2.82 -3.87
N VAL A 252 1.39 3.70 -4.87
CA VAL A 252 1.71 3.36 -6.27
C VAL A 252 3.16 3.68 -6.58
N ILE A 253 3.59 4.87 -6.15
CA ILE A 253 4.93 5.39 -6.39
C ILE A 253 5.61 5.81 -5.08
N TYR A 254 6.92 5.92 -5.14
CA TYR A 254 7.78 6.51 -4.13
C TYR A 254 8.57 7.68 -4.75
N ARG A 255 8.58 8.81 -4.07
CA ARG A 255 9.37 9.98 -4.49
C ARG A 255 10.68 10.04 -3.72
N LEU A 256 11.77 9.86 -4.43
CA LEU A 256 13.10 10.11 -3.88
C LEU A 256 13.49 11.56 -4.16
N LYS A 257 13.52 12.36 -3.11
CA LYS A 257 13.97 13.75 -3.19
C LYS A 257 15.49 13.81 -3.35
N SER A 258 15.98 14.79 -4.11
CA SER A 258 17.41 15.04 -4.18
C SER A 258 17.93 15.45 -2.79
N TYR A 259 19.09 14.91 -2.40
CA TYR A 259 19.77 15.36 -1.21
C TYR A 259 20.67 16.57 -1.55
N SER A 260 20.47 17.69 -0.88
CA SER A 260 21.34 18.86 -0.98
C SER A 260 21.60 19.45 0.41
N LYS A 261 22.83 19.85 0.68
CA LYS A 261 23.17 20.62 1.89
C LYS A 261 22.47 21.98 1.93
N ASN A 262 21.99 22.47 0.80
CA ASN A 262 21.25 23.73 0.68
C ASN A 262 19.78 23.41 0.39
N LEU A 263 18.88 23.70 1.36
CA LEU A 263 17.45 23.49 1.28
C LEU A 263 16.78 24.14 0.05
N ARG A 264 17.29 25.29 -0.42
CA ARG A 264 16.77 25.93 -1.63
C ARG A 264 17.06 25.09 -2.88
N ASN A 265 18.23 24.48 -2.94
CA ASN A 265 18.61 23.59 -4.03
C ASN A 265 17.85 22.28 -3.97
N GLU A 266 17.59 21.75 -2.77
CA GLU A 266 16.78 20.54 -2.57
C GLU A 266 15.33 20.69 -3.11
N ILE A 267 14.75 21.88 -2.98
CA ILE A 267 13.42 22.21 -3.51
C ILE A 267 13.45 22.45 -5.04
N ALA A 268 14.56 22.95 -5.56
CA ALA A 268 14.72 23.33 -6.97
C ALA A 268 15.16 22.16 -7.87
N HIS A 269 15.82 21.14 -7.31
CA HIS A 269 16.35 20.01 -8.07
C HIS A 269 15.28 18.96 -8.35
N GLY A 270 15.48 18.22 -9.43
CA GLY A 270 14.60 17.14 -9.87
C GLY A 270 14.41 16.05 -8.82
N GLN A 271 13.29 15.38 -8.86
CA GLN A 271 12.97 14.25 -8.01
C GLN A 271 12.96 13.00 -8.87
N LYS A 272 13.48 11.88 -8.35
CA LYS A 272 13.30 10.58 -8.99
C LYS A 272 12.03 9.94 -8.47
N ILE A 273 11.27 9.33 -9.37
CA ILE A 273 10.04 8.62 -9.04
C ILE A 273 10.23 7.15 -9.37
N TYR A 274 9.93 6.30 -8.38
CA TYR A 274 9.99 4.86 -8.48
C TYR A 274 8.62 4.25 -8.25
N PHE A 275 8.28 3.18 -8.96
CA PHE A 275 7.07 2.42 -8.71
C PHE A 275 7.32 1.43 -7.57
N LEU A 276 6.38 1.35 -6.62
CA LEU A 276 6.48 0.43 -5.49
C LEU A 276 6.39 -1.05 -5.90
N ASP A 277 5.91 -1.30 -7.12
CA ASP A 277 5.94 -2.62 -7.73
C ASP A 277 6.17 -2.51 -9.25
N LEU A 278 7.12 -3.30 -9.76
CA LEU A 278 7.48 -3.27 -11.18
C LEU A 278 6.42 -3.92 -12.07
N GLY A 279 5.68 -4.90 -11.58
CA GLY A 279 4.58 -5.51 -12.32
C GLY A 279 3.50 -4.48 -12.64
N ILE A 280 3.15 -3.62 -11.68
CA ILE A 280 2.23 -2.50 -11.90
C ILE A 280 2.79 -1.51 -12.92
N ARG A 281 4.07 -1.13 -12.79
CA ARG A 281 4.73 -0.25 -13.76
C ARG A 281 4.69 -0.83 -15.18
N ASN A 282 5.02 -2.10 -15.32
CA ASN A 282 5.06 -2.79 -16.61
C ASN A 282 3.64 -2.96 -17.20
N SER A 283 2.63 -3.18 -16.37
CA SER A 283 1.22 -3.20 -16.78
C SER A 283 0.78 -1.85 -17.33
N ILE A 284 1.17 -0.74 -16.73
CA ILE A 284 0.81 0.62 -17.20
C ILE A 284 1.34 0.89 -18.60
N ILE A 285 2.55 0.43 -18.93
CA ILE A 285 3.15 0.60 -20.26
C ILE A 285 2.96 -0.61 -21.18
N GLN A 286 2.25 -1.65 -20.71
CA GLN A 286 1.99 -2.90 -21.46
C GLN A 286 3.26 -3.56 -21.98
N ASN A 287 4.33 -3.57 -21.19
CA ASN A 287 5.60 -4.17 -21.55
C ASN A 287 6.05 -5.25 -20.56
N PHE A 288 5.70 -6.50 -20.85
CA PHE A 288 6.09 -7.70 -20.10
C PHE A 288 7.13 -8.56 -20.84
N ASN A 289 7.77 -8.01 -21.86
CA ASN A 289 8.76 -8.72 -22.65
C ASN A 289 9.89 -9.31 -21.78
N PRO A 290 10.51 -10.42 -22.22
CA PRO A 290 11.76 -10.91 -21.64
C PRO A 290 12.81 -9.80 -21.56
N LEU A 291 13.68 -9.85 -20.55
CA LEU A 291 14.64 -8.76 -20.27
C LEU A 291 15.61 -8.51 -21.43
N GLU A 292 15.92 -9.56 -22.18
CA GLU A 292 16.82 -9.51 -23.35
C GLU A 292 16.23 -8.69 -24.53
N LEU A 293 14.90 -8.49 -24.52
CA LEU A 293 14.18 -7.74 -25.54
C LEU A 293 13.78 -6.32 -25.07
N ARG A 294 14.34 -5.87 -23.93
CA ARG A 294 14.00 -4.58 -23.33
C ARG A 294 15.19 -3.64 -23.33
N ASP A 295 14.91 -2.37 -23.59
CA ASP A 295 15.86 -1.25 -23.56
C ASP A 295 15.95 -0.55 -22.20
N ASP A 296 14.98 -0.83 -21.29
CA ASP A 296 14.86 -0.18 -19.97
C ASP A 296 15.36 -1.04 -18.80
N VAL A 297 16.12 -2.11 -19.05
CA VAL A 297 16.58 -3.07 -18.02
C VAL A 297 17.33 -2.37 -16.88
N GLY A 298 18.21 -1.42 -17.18
CA GLY A 298 18.94 -0.66 -16.19
C GLY A 298 18.01 0.14 -15.25
N ALA A 299 17.00 0.79 -15.83
CA ALA A 299 16.03 1.59 -15.08
C ALA A 299 15.12 0.75 -14.17
N ILE A 300 14.63 -0.40 -14.64
CA ILE A 300 13.83 -1.30 -13.82
C ILE A 300 14.67 -1.95 -12.72
N TRP A 301 15.94 -2.24 -13.00
CA TRP A 301 16.88 -2.76 -12.00
C TRP A 301 17.16 -1.73 -10.89
N GLU A 302 17.39 -0.46 -11.26
CA GLU A 302 17.51 0.63 -10.31
C GLU A 302 16.24 0.77 -9.45
N ASN A 303 15.07 0.76 -10.08
CA ASN A 303 13.79 0.83 -9.37
C ASN A 303 13.66 -0.33 -8.38
N PHE A 304 13.96 -1.56 -8.79
CA PHE A 304 13.90 -2.73 -7.93
C PHE A 304 14.80 -2.58 -6.71
N CYS A 305 16.07 -2.22 -6.90
CA CYS A 305 17.02 -2.07 -5.81
C CYS A 305 16.61 -0.97 -4.81
N VAL A 306 16.11 0.17 -5.31
CA VAL A 306 15.65 1.28 -4.45
C VAL A 306 14.44 0.85 -3.62
N ILE A 307 13.46 0.21 -4.24
CA ILE A 307 12.23 -0.21 -3.54
C ILE A 307 12.51 -1.34 -2.55
N GLU A 308 13.34 -2.32 -2.89
CA GLU A 308 13.74 -3.36 -1.93
C GLU A 308 14.50 -2.76 -0.73
N ARG A 309 15.31 -1.72 -0.94
CA ARG A 309 15.96 -1.00 0.16
C ARG A 309 14.94 -0.29 1.07
N ILE A 310 13.89 0.28 0.49
CA ILE A 310 12.81 0.93 1.25
C ILE A 310 12.04 -0.12 2.06
N LYS A 311 11.64 -1.23 1.44
CA LYS A 311 10.95 -2.32 2.13
C LYS A 311 11.78 -2.85 3.30
N PHE A 312 13.09 -3.02 3.13
CA PHE A 312 14.00 -3.47 4.19
C PHE A 312 14.07 -2.51 5.38
N HIS A 313 13.95 -1.20 5.16
CA HIS A 313 14.04 -0.20 6.24
C HIS A 313 12.73 -0.03 7.02
N PHE A 314 11.59 -0.30 6.38
CA PHE A 314 10.26 -0.10 6.95
C PHE A 314 9.53 -1.42 7.28
N ALA A 315 10.19 -2.57 7.03
CA ALA A 315 9.70 -3.91 7.40
C ALA A 315 10.28 -4.33 8.81
#